data_a3e2ebb2e7311904f8300947875e1561
#
_entry.id   a3e2ebb2e7311904f8300947875e1561
#
_cell.length_a   1.000
_cell.length_b   1.000
_cell.length_c   1.000
_cell.angle_alpha   90.00
_cell.angle_beta   90.00
_cell.angle_gamma   90.00
#
_symmetry.space_group_name_H-M   'P 1'
#
loop_
_entity.id
_entity.type
_entity.pdbx_description
1 polymer ?
#
loop_
_entity_poly.entity_id
_entity_poly.type
_entity_poly.pdbx_seq_one_letter_code
_entity_poly.pdbx_strand_id
1 'polypeptide(L)'
;MTKADTIFKENITKIMEEGVWSEQARPKYKDGTTANSKYITGAFAEYDLSKGEFPITTLRPIAIKSAIKEVFWIYQDQTNSLDVLEDKYNVHYWNDWEVEGVPANNGDKRSIGQRYGAVVKKHDIINRLLAQLEANPWNRRNVISLWDYEAFEATAGLQHCAFQTMFDVRRVGEDIYLDATLTQRSNDMLVAHHINAMQYVALQMMIAKHFGWKVGKFFYFINNLHIYDNQFEQAEELLKRQPSDCQPRLVLNVPDGTNFFDIKPEDFELVDYDPVKPQLKFDLAI
;
A
#
# COMPACT_ATOMS: atom_id res chain seq x y z
N MET A 1 -22.10 6.04 -4.29
CA MET A 1 -21.25 5.24 -3.34
C MET A 1 -20.44 4.27 -4.16
N THR A 2 -19.12 4.32 -4.04
CA THR A 2 -18.22 3.41 -4.73
C THR A 2 -18.16 2.04 -4.03
N LYS A 3 -17.61 1.02 -4.72
CA LYS A 3 -17.33 -0.28 -4.11
C LYS A 3 -16.36 -0.16 -2.92
N ALA A 4 -15.37 0.73 -3.02
CA ALA A 4 -14.43 0.99 -1.94
C ALA A 4 -15.11 1.58 -0.70
N ASP A 5 -16.06 2.50 -0.87
CA ASP A 5 -16.83 3.05 0.26
C ASP A 5 -17.67 1.97 0.96
N THR A 6 -18.30 1.10 0.17
CA THR A 6 -19.09 -0.02 0.70
C THR A 6 -18.23 -0.95 1.54
N ILE A 7 -17.12 -1.47 0.97
CA ILE A 7 -16.18 -2.36 1.66
C ILE A 7 -15.59 -1.68 2.89
N PHE A 8 -15.27 -0.38 2.81
CA PHE A 8 -14.72 0.36 3.92
C PHE A 8 -15.67 0.42 5.10
N LYS A 9 -16.94 0.79 4.87
CA LYS A 9 -17.98 0.82 5.91
C LYS A 9 -18.26 -0.57 6.49
N GLU A 10 -18.38 -1.58 5.64
CA GLU A 10 -18.61 -2.97 6.07
C GLU A 10 -17.49 -3.46 6.99
N ASN A 11 -16.23 -3.21 6.64
CA ASN A 11 -15.10 -3.59 7.46
C ASN A 11 -15.04 -2.81 8.79
N ILE A 12 -15.30 -1.49 8.78
CA ILE A 12 -15.40 -0.71 10.02
C ILE A 12 -16.49 -1.30 10.92
N THR A 13 -17.68 -1.52 10.39
CA THR A 13 -18.81 -2.11 11.14
C THR A 13 -18.41 -3.46 11.71
N LYS A 14 -17.86 -4.34 10.89
CA LYS A 14 -17.45 -5.68 11.31
C LYS A 14 -16.39 -5.65 12.42
N ILE A 15 -15.39 -4.74 12.34
CA ILE A 15 -14.40 -4.59 13.41
C ILE A 15 -15.07 -4.07 14.69
N MET A 16 -15.95 -3.08 14.57
CA MET A 16 -16.61 -2.45 15.72
C MET A 16 -17.56 -3.41 16.43
N GLU A 17 -18.29 -4.26 15.71
CA GLU A 17 -19.31 -5.16 16.26
C GLU A 17 -18.71 -6.53 16.64
N GLU A 18 -18.00 -7.19 15.72
CA GLU A 18 -17.57 -8.58 15.85
C GLU A 18 -16.08 -8.72 16.24
N GLY A 19 -15.28 -7.66 16.08
CA GLY A 19 -13.84 -7.70 16.33
C GLY A 19 -13.50 -8.03 17.78
N VAL A 20 -12.31 -8.59 18.00
CA VAL A 20 -11.77 -8.90 19.32
C VAL A 20 -10.64 -7.93 19.67
N TRP A 21 -10.47 -7.65 20.96
CA TRP A 21 -9.37 -6.81 21.43
C TRP A 21 -8.05 -7.54 21.36
N SER A 22 -7.01 -6.82 20.94
CA SER A 22 -5.63 -7.33 21.00
C SER A 22 -5.18 -7.47 22.44
N GLU A 23 -4.50 -8.57 22.75
CA GLU A 23 -3.84 -8.79 24.03
C GLU A 23 -2.34 -8.49 23.88
N GLN A 24 -1.74 -7.89 24.90
CA GLN A 24 -0.30 -7.57 24.94
C GLN A 24 0.19 -6.80 23.70
N ALA A 25 -0.57 -5.79 23.27
CA ALA A 25 -0.25 -5.01 22.09
C ALA A 25 1.16 -4.38 22.19
N ARG A 26 1.99 -4.64 21.19
CA ARG A 26 3.34 -4.08 21.11
C ARG A 26 3.37 -2.58 20.79
N PRO A 27 2.53 -2.07 19.85
CA PRO A 27 2.53 -0.66 19.50
C PRO A 27 2.22 0.24 20.68
N LYS A 28 2.78 1.45 20.65
CA LYS A 28 2.55 2.49 21.66
C LYS A 28 2.20 3.80 21.00
N TYR A 29 1.46 4.62 21.69
CA TYR A 29 1.29 6.03 21.33
C TYR A 29 2.54 6.85 21.69
N LYS A 30 2.63 8.07 21.18
CA LYS A 30 3.77 8.97 21.46
C LYS A 30 3.99 9.28 22.94
N ASP A 31 2.95 9.18 23.76
CA ASP A 31 3.01 9.35 25.21
C ASP A 31 3.49 8.09 25.96
N GLY A 32 3.76 6.99 25.24
CA GLY A 32 4.24 5.73 25.77
C GLY A 32 3.12 4.78 26.25
N THR A 33 1.85 5.17 26.19
CA THR A 33 0.73 4.29 26.50
C THR A 33 0.56 3.21 25.45
N THR A 34 0.06 2.04 25.85
CA THR A 34 -0.18 0.92 24.95
C THR A 34 -1.29 1.23 23.98
N ALA A 35 -1.04 1.10 22.69
CA ALA A 35 -2.04 1.28 21.65
C ALA A 35 -2.79 -0.05 21.44
N ASN A 36 -3.92 -0.21 22.12
CA ASN A 36 -4.78 -1.37 21.96
C ASN A 36 -5.57 -1.24 20.66
N SER A 37 -5.91 -2.36 20.06
CA SER A 37 -6.71 -2.37 18.86
C SER A 37 -7.79 -3.45 18.89
N LYS A 38 -8.90 -3.17 18.23
CA LYS A 38 -9.94 -4.15 17.95
C LYS A 38 -9.76 -4.64 16.52
N TYR A 39 -9.79 -5.94 16.27
CA TYR A 39 -9.45 -6.48 14.96
C TYR A 39 -10.32 -7.67 14.55
N ILE A 40 -10.35 -7.89 13.24
CA ILE A 40 -10.85 -9.12 12.59
C ILE A 40 -9.72 -9.80 11.83
N THR A 41 -9.85 -11.12 11.63
CA THR A 41 -8.87 -11.91 10.88
C THR A 41 -9.43 -12.29 9.51
N GLY A 42 -8.60 -12.16 8.46
CA GLY A 42 -8.92 -12.66 7.12
C GLY A 42 -9.88 -11.77 6.33
N ALA A 43 -9.63 -10.45 6.29
CA ALA A 43 -10.37 -9.55 5.41
C ALA A 43 -9.91 -9.72 3.96
N PHE A 44 -10.85 -9.66 3.02
CA PHE A 44 -10.59 -9.78 1.59
C PHE A 44 -11.42 -8.77 0.81
N ALA A 45 -10.80 -8.19 -0.22
CA ALA A 45 -11.47 -7.33 -1.19
C ALA A 45 -10.98 -7.62 -2.61
N GLU A 46 -11.86 -7.47 -3.58
CA GLU A 46 -11.55 -7.54 -5.01
C GLU A 46 -11.99 -6.25 -5.68
N TYR A 47 -11.14 -5.69 -6.53
CA TYR A 47 -11.44 -4.51 -7.35
C TYR A 47 -11.10 -4.80 -8.81
N ASP A 48 -12.05 -4.56 -9.72
CA ASP A 48 -11.83 -4.67 -11.17
C ASP A 48 -11.41 -3.30 -11.72
N LEU A 49 -10.09 -3.06 -11.76
CA LEU A 49 -9.53 -1.79 -12.21
C LEU A 49 -9.89 -1.50 -13.69
N SER A 50 -10.08 -2.55 -14.50
CA SER A 50 -10.49 -2.41 -15.89
C SER A 50 -11.91 -1.84 -16.05
N LYS A 51 -12.72 -1.91 -14.99
CA LYS A 51 -14.07 -1.34 -14.91
C LYS A 51 -14.11 -0.03 -14.10
N GLY A 52 -12.95 0.49 -13.68
CA GLY A 52 -12.86 1.72 -12.88
C GLY A 52 -13.14 1.53 -11.38
N GLU A 53 -13.10 0.29 -10.86
CA GLU A 53 -13.22 0.02 -9.44
C GLU A 53 -11.84 0.23 -8.77
N PHE A 54 -11.61 1.39 -8.17
CA PHE A 54 -10.34 1.68 -7.46
C PHE A 54 -10.51 1.58 -5.94
N PRO A 55 -9.49 1.07 -5.20
CA PRO A 55 -9.57 0.88 -3.74
C PRO A 55 -9.33 2.18 -2.96
N ILE A 56 -10.10 3.22 -3.25
CA ILE A 56 -10.02 4.52 -2.58
C ILE A 56 -11.39 4.99 -2.13
N THR A 57 -11.52 5.34 -0.84
CA THR A 57 -12.78 5.86 -0.30
C THR A 57 -13.01 7.32 -0.66
N THR A 58 -14.27 7.68 -0.82
CA THR A 58 -14.72 9.07 -0.95
C THR A 58 -15.17 9.67 0.40
N LEU A 59 -15.17 8.88 1.48
CA LEU A 59 -15.65 9.31 2.81
C LEU A 59 -14.68 10.25 3.53
N ARG A 60 -13.43 10.31 3.11
CA ARG A 60 -12.42 11.26 3.58
C ARG A 60 -11.26 11.41 2.58
N PRO A 61 -10.51 12.52 2.62
CA PRO A 61 -9.30 12.66 1.80
C PRO A 61 -8.24 11.61 2.12
N ILE A 62 -7.61 11.05 1.08
CA ILE A 62 -6.49 10.09 1.18
C ILE A 62 -5.26 10.69 0.49
N ALA A 63 -4.09 10.58 1.13
CA ALA A 63 -2.83 11.17 0.65
C ALA A 63 -2.18 10.35 -0.48
N ILE A 64 -2.87 10.20 -1.62
CA ILE A 64 -2.44 9.33 -2.72
C ILE A 64 -1.12 9.77 -3.34
N LYS A 65 -0.86 11.07 -3.47
CA LYS A 65 0.41 11.56 -4.05
C LYS A 65 1.63 11.08 -3.24
N SER A 66 1.55 11.16 -1.91
CA SER A 66 2.61 10.65 -1.04
C SER A 66 2.72 9.13 -1.09
N ALA A 67 1.58 8.44 -1.15
CA ALA A 67 1.53 6.99 -1.28
C ALA A 67 2.22 6.49 -2.56
N ILE A 68 1.98 7.17 -3.71
CA ILE A 68 2.63 6.85 -4.98
C ILE A 68 4.15 7.10 -4.88
N LYS A 69 4.58 8.25 -4.37
CA LYS A 69 6.00 8.57 -4.21
C LYS A 69 6.77 7.53 -3.37
N GLU A 70 6.12 6.96 -2.36
CA GLU A 70 6.68 5.87 -1.57
C GLU A 70 6.90 4.59 -2.40
N VAL A 71 6.03 4.29 -3.38
CA VAL A 71 6.23 3.16 -4.31
C VAL A 71 7.52 3.35 -5.11
N PHE A 72 7.80 4.56 -5.59
CA PHE A 72 9.03 4.87 -6.30
C PHE A 72 10.26 4.73 -5.41
N TRP A 73 10.20 5.23 -4.19
CA TRP A 73 11.26 5.08 -3.20
C TRP A 73 11.58 3.61 -2.90
N ILE A 74 10.55 2.76 -2.74
CA ILE A 74 10.70 1.34 -2.44
C ILE A 74 11.18 0.54 -3.66
N TYR A 75 10.52 0.72 -4.83
CA TYR A 75 10.63 -0.22 -5.95
C TYR A 75 11.48 0.29 -7.12
N GLN A 76 11.61 1.60 -7.33
CA GLN A 76 12.52 2.15 -8.33
C GLN A 76 13.87 2.54 -7.73
N ASP A 77 13.89 3.40 -6.71
CA ASP A 77 15.14 3.80 -6.04
C ASP A 77 15.72 2.65 -5.21
N GLN A 78 14.88 1.72 -4.80
CA GLN A 78 15.26 0.51 -4.06
C GLN A 78 16.09 0.86 -2.82
N THR A 79 15.62 1.84 -2.06
CA THR A 79 16.34 2.36 -0.90
C THR A 79 15.45 2.43 0.35
N ASN A 80 16.10 2.42 1.50
CA ASN A 80 15.51 2.63 2.82
C ASN A 80 15.94 3.97 3.44
N SER A 81 16.53 4.86 2.64
CA SER A 81 17.00 6.18 3.06
C SER A 81 15.85 7.14 3.30
N LEU A 82 15.76 7.70 4.51
CA LEU A 82 14.84 8.78 4.84
C LEU A 82 15.23 10.09 4.16
N ASP A 83 16.52 10.33 3.95
CA ASP A 83 17.02 11.53 3.27
C ASP A 83 16.53 11.55 1.80
N VAL A 84 16.61 10.42 1.09
CA VAL A 84 16.03 10.30 -0.26
C VAL A 84 14.52 10.52 -0.25
N LEU A 85 13.81 9.94 0.72
CA LEU A 85 12.35 10.08 0.81
C LEU A 85 11.91 11.52 1.04
N GLU A 86 12.65 12.27 1.87
CA GLU A 86 12.38 13.67 2.13
C GLU A 86 12.83 14.58 0.99
N ASP A 87 14.08 14.51 0.57
CA ASP A 87 14.70 15.46 -0.36
C ASP A 87 14.13 15.30 -1.78
N LYS A 88 13.95 14.07 -2.25
CA LYS A 88 13.46 13.78 -3.59
C LYS A 88 11.92 13.81 -3.68
N TYR A 89 11.24 13.32 -2.65
CA TYR A 89 9.81 13.06 -2.71
C TYR A 89 8.97 13.96 -1.80
N ASN A 90 9.58 14.69 -0.85
CA ASN A 90 8.89 15.49 0.16
C ASN A 90 7.83 14.68 0.93
N VAL A 91 8.25 13.49 1.42
CA VAL A 91 7.43 12.58 2.24
C VAL A 91 8.12 12.37 3.57
N HIS A 92 7.41 12.64 4.68
CA HIS A 92 7.98 12.75 6.02
C HIS A 92 7.41 11.76 7.04
N TYR A 93 6.34 11.05 6.72
CA TYR A 93 5.63 10.23 7.69
C TYR A 93 6.39 8.98 8.16
N TRP A 94 7.50 8.62 7.48
CA TRP A 94 8.38 7.54 7.90
C TRP A 94 9.39 7.94 8.98
N ASN A 95 9.51 9.23 9.34
CA ASN A 95 10.50 9.71 10.32
C ASN A 95 10.30 9.11 11.71
N ASP A 96 9.07 8.85 12.09
CA ASP A 96 8.73 8.20 13.37
C ASP A 96 9.25 6.73 13.46
N TRP A 97 9.72 6.15 12.34
CA TRP A 97 10.29 4.79 12.26
C TRP A 97 11.78 4.77 11.90
N GLU A 98 12.49 5.90 12.07
CA GLU A 98 13.94 5.95 11.92
C GLU A 98 14.61 4.97 12.88
N VAL A 99 15.62 4.24 12.39
CA VAL A 99 16.42 3.31 13.19
C VAL A 99 17.79 3.91 13.43
N GLU A 100 18.02 4.35 14.67
CA GLU A 100 19.27 4.98 15.07
C GLU A 100 20.46 4.05 14.86
N GLY A 101 21.54 4.58 14.30
CA GLY A 101 22.80 3.86 14.09
C GLY A 101 22.81 2.83 12.97
N VAL A 102 21.71 2.69 12.22
CA VAL A 102 21.63 1.80 11.05
C VAL A 102 21.58 2.63 9.77
N PRO A 103 22.69 2.72 9.00
CA PRO A 103 22.70 3.50 7.77
C PRO A 103 21.80 2.87 6.68
N ALA A 104 21.40 3.70 5.73
CA ALA A 104 20.69 3.25 4.56
C ALA A 104 21.57 2.44 3.61
N ASN A 105 20.96 1.66 2.73
CA ASN A 105 21.67 0.83 1.76
C ASN A 105 22.44 1.62 0.68
N ASN A 106 22.19 2.92 0.56
CA ASN A 106 22.92 3.86 -0.31
C ASN A 106 24.02 4.65 0.43
N GLY A 107 24.19 4.42 1.75
CA GLY A 107 25.19 5.07 2.59
C GLY A 107 24.71 6.30 3.35
N ASP A 108 23.46 6.74 3.18
CA ASP A 108 22.88 7.84 3.96
C ASP A 108 22.76 7.45 5.44
N LYS A 109 22.82 8.45 6.32
CA LYS A 109 22.83 8.20 7.77
C LYS A 109 21.46 7.81 8.34
N ARG A 110 20.40 8.38 7.77
CA ARG A 110 19.04 8.19 8.26
C ARG A 110 18.34 7.10 7.48
N SER A 111 17.83 6.09 8.16
CA SER A 111 17.12 4.98 7.50
C SER A 111 16.02 4.39 8.36
N ILE A 112 15.13 3.64 7.71
CA ILE A 112 14.16 2.78 8.40
C ILE A 112 14.74 1.38 8.69
N GLY A 113 16.04 1.18 8.59
CA GLY A 113 16.71 -0.12 8.73
C GLY A 113 16.50 -1.03 7.51
N GLN A 114 16.82 -2.31 7.64
CA GLN A 114 16.80 -3.28 6.54
C GLN A 114 15.35 -3.68 6.15
N ARG A 115 14.60 -2.71 5.61
CA ARG A 115 13.18 -2.87 5.26
C ARG A 115 12.90 -2.38 3.85
N TYR A 116 11.78 -2.83 3.30
CA TYR A 116 11.18 -2.39 2.03
C TYR A 116 12.21 -2.25 0.89
N GLY A 117 12.61 -1.05 0.51
CA GLY A 117 13.54 -0.81 -0.58
C GLY A 117 14.92 -1.47 -0.39
N ALA A 118 15.40 -1.62 0.87
CA ALA A 118 16.62 -2.36 1.15
C ALA A 118 16.49 -3.85 0.79
N VAL A 119 15.35 -4.47 1.12
CA VAL A 119 15.07 -5.88 0.75
C VAL A 119 14.88 -6.01 -0.76
N VAL A 120 14.17 -5.06 -1.39
CA VAL A 120 14.02 -5.02 -2.86
C VAL A 120 15.38 -5.01 -3.53
N LYS A 121 16.31 -4.16 -3.07
CA LYS A 121 17.68 -4.06 -3.61
C LYS A 121 18.51 -5.31 -3.35
N LYS A 122 18.49 -5.81 -2.09
CA LYS A 122 19.25 -7.00 -1.66
C LYS A 122 18.98 -8.20 -2.56
N HIS A 123 17.72 -8.40 -2.92
CA HIS A 123 17.28 -9.56 -3.70
C HIS A 123 17.05 -9.28 -5.17
N ASP A 124 17.33 -8.06 -5.65
CA ASP A 124 17.10 -7.63 -7.05
C ASP A 124 15.67 -7.93 -7.54
N ILE A 125 14.69 -7.67 -6.67
CA ILE A 125 13.33 -8.20 -6.81
C ILE A 125 12.66 -7.71 -8.11
N ILE A 126 12.78 -6.43 -8.45
CA ILE A 126 12.09 -5.85 -9.60
C ILE A 126 12.67 -6.36 -10.91
N ASN A 127 14.00 -6.35 -11.07
CA ASN A 127 14.61 -6.85 -12.32
C ASN A 127 14.32 -8.34 -12.53
N ARG A 128 14.33 -9.14 -11.46
CA ARG A 128 13.96 -10.55 -11.53
C ARG A 128 12.50 -10.74 -11.94
N LEU A 129 11.58 -9.96 -11.36
CA LEU A 129 10.16 -10.03 -11.71
C LEU A 129 9.93 -9.65 -13.18
N LEU A 130 10.52 -8.54 -13.63
CA LEU A 130 10.36 -8.07 -15.02
C LEU A 130 10.95 -9.10 -16.01
N ALA A 131 12.16 -9.60 -15.77
CA ALA A 131 12.77 -10.65 -16.61
C ALA A 131 11.95 -11.95 -16.64
N GLN A 132 11.34 -12.31 -15.53
CA GLN A 132 10.49 -13.50 -15.42
C GLN A 132 9.17 -13.34 -16.19
N LEU A 133 8.53 -12.16 -16.10
CA LEU A 133 7.32 -11.82 -16.85
C LEU A 133 7.63 -11.74 -18.37
N GLU A 134 8.78 -11.21 -18.77
CA GLU A 134 9.23 -11.17 -20.16
C GLU A 134 9.46 -12.57 -20.73
N ALA A 135 10.15 -13.42 -19.98
CA ALA A 135 10.47 -14.80 -20.41
C ALA A 135 9.22 -15.68 -20.50
N ASN A 136 8.28 -15.56 -19.57
CA ASN A 136 7.03 -16.31 -19.56
C ASN A 136 5.95 -15.59 -18.73
N PRO A 137 5.13 -14.74 -19.34
CA PRO A 137 4.08 -14.00 -18.62
C PRO A 137 3.06 -14.93 -17.90
N TRP A 138 2.82 -16.13 -18.41
CA TRP A 138 1.87 -17.11 -17.86
C TRP A 138 2.42 -17.91 -16.67
N ASN A 139 3.62 -17.57 -16.21
CA ASN A 139 4.27 -18.25 -15.08
C ASN A 139 3.52 -17.91 -13.76
N ARG A 140 3.28 -18.92 -12.94
CA ARG A 140 2.64 -18.79 -11.62
C ARG A 140 3.64 -18.46 -10.49
N ARG A 141 4.89 -18.07 -10.85
CA ARG A 141 5.96 -17.71 -9.91
C ARG A 141 6.27 -16.21 -9.90
N ASN A 142 5.39 -15.39 -10.48
CA ASN A 142 5.54 -13.94 -10.52
C ASN A 142 5.18 -13.35 -9.13
N VAL A 143 6.13 -13.44 -8.21
CA VAL A 143 5.94 -13.12 -6.79
C VAL A 143 7.01 -12.14 -6.33
N ILE A 144 6.57 -11.05 -5.70
CA ILE A 144 7.39 -10.21 -4.83
C ILE A 144 7.18 -10.71 -3.39
N SER A 145 8.27 -11.03 -2.68
CA SER A 145 8.25 -11.28 -1.24
C SER A 145 9.25 -10.36 -0.57
N LEU A 146 8.76 -9.57 0.38
CA LEU A 146 9.59 -8.69 1.22
C LEU A 146 9.86 -9.34 2.59
N TRP A 147 9.42 -10.59 2.80
CA TRP A 147 9.66 -11.31 4.04
C TRP A 147 11.08 -11.86 4.04
N ASP A 148 11.95 -11.24 4.83
CA ASP A 148 13.38 -11.55 4.90
C ASP A 148 13.78 -11.71 6.39
N TYR A 149 14.06 -12.93 6.82
CA TYR A 149 14.38 -13.24 8.22
C TYR A 149 15.68 -12.57 8.68
N GLU A 150 16.70 -12.48 7.81
CA GLU A 150 17.97 -11.82 8.16
C GLU A 150 17.77 -10.32 8.38
N ALA A 151 16.90 -9.69 7.56
CA ALA A 151 16.55 -8.29 7.73
C ALA A 151 15.80 -8.05 9.05
N PHE A 152 14.99 -9.00 9.50
CA PHE A 152 14.28 -8.92 10.78
C PHE A 152 15.22 -9.03 11.98
N GLU A 153 16.22 -9.87 11.91
CA GLU A 153 17.25 -9.97 12.95
C GLU A 153 18.13 -8.73 13.00
N ALA A 154 18.43 -8.14 11.84
CA ALA A 154 19.25 -6.93 11.74
C ALA A 154 18.53 -5.65 12.19
N THR A 155 17.19 -5.63 12.23
CA THR A 155 16.43 -4.42 12.51
C THR A 155 15.23 -4.70 13.40
N ALA A 156 15.28 -4.26 14.65
CA ALA A 156 14.16 -4.34 15.59
C ALA A 156 13.00 -3.39 15.22
N GLY A 157 11.81 -3.64 15.75
CA GLY A 157 10.65 -2.76 15.63
C GLY A 157 9.68 -3.16 14.52
N LEU A 158 9.20 -2.19 13.72
CA LEU A 158 8.20 -2.41 12.69
C LEU A 158 8.74 -3.35 11.60
N GLN A 159 8.00 -4.40 11.28
CA GLN A 159 8.29 -5.28 10.15
C GLN A 159 7.28 -5.03 9.02
N HIS A 160 7.60 -5.49 7.79
CA HIS A 160 6.76 -5.30 6.61
C HIS A 160 5.31 -5.70 6.87
N CYS A 161 4.37 -4.78 6.71
CA CYS A 161 2.94 -5.07 6.78
C CYS A 161 2.46 -5.63 5.44
N ALA A 162 2.71 -4.92 4.36
CA ALA A 162 2.56 -5.40 2.99
C ALA A 162 3.81 -6.19 2.62
N PHE A 163 3.74 -7.52 2.70
CA PHE A 163 4.93 -8.35 2.59
C PHE A 163 4.98 -9.24 1.35
N GLN A 164 3.85 -9.47 0.69
CA GLN A 164 3.80 -10.32 -0.50
C GLN A 164 2.85 -9.75 -1.54
N THR A 165 3.31 -9.74 -2.80
CA THR A 165 2.48 -9.40 -3.96
C THR A 165 2.67 -10.47 -5.04
N MET A 166 1.59 -10.99 -5.56
CA MET A 166 1.59 -11.97 -6.65
C MET A 166 0.97 -11.34 -7.89
N PHE A 167 1.50 -11.70 -9.06
CA PHE A 167 1.01 -11.19 -10.33
C PHE A 167 0.61 -12.36 -11.24
N ASP A 168 -0.58 -12.27 -11.81
CA ASP A 168 -1.10 -13.21 -12.79
C ASP A 168 -1.45 -12.49 -14.09
N VAL A 169 -1.02 -13.06 -15.20
CA VAL A 169 -1.30 -12.54 -16.54
C VAL A 169 -2.40 -13.37 -17.17
N ARG A 170 -3.44 -12.73 -17.68
CA ARG A 170 -4.53 -13.42 -18.38
C ARG A 170 -4.82 -12.76 -19.71
N ARG A 171 -5.26 -13.56 -20.68
CA ARG A 171 -5.70 -13.11 -22.00
C ARG A 171 -7.22 -13.13 -22.07
N VAL A 172 -7.81 -12.06 -22.59
CA VAL A 172 -9.24 -11.98 -22.86
C VAL A 172 -9.40 -11.42 -24.28
N GLY A 173 -9.75 -12.27 -25.23
CA GLY A 173 -9.70 -11.92 -26.65
C GLY A 173 -8.25 -11.64 -27.09
N GLU A 174 -8.02 -10.45 -27.65
CA GLU A 174 -6.69 -9.99 -28.04
C GLU A 174 -5.94 -9.27 -26.92
N ASP A 175 -6.64 -8.87 -25.86
CA ASP A 175 -6.10 -8.08 -24.77
C ASP A 175 -5.39 -8.96 -23.73
N ILE A 176 -4.27 -8.45 -23.23
CA ILE A 176 -3.53 -9.03 -22.11
C ILE A 176 -3.74 -8.15 -20.88
N TYR A 177 -4.10 -8.76 -19.76
CA TYR A 177 -4.34 -8.10 -18.48
C TYR A 177 -3.37 -8.60 -17.42
N LEU A 178 -2.86 -7.69 -16.62
CA LEU A 178 -2.11 -7.99 -15.41
C LEU A 178 -3.05 -7.87 -14.20
N ASP A 179 -3.28 -8.95 -13.50
CA ASP A 179 -3.94 -8.98 -12.19
C ASP A 179 -2.88 -8.98 -11.08
N ALA A 180 -3.21 -8.43 -9.91
CA ALA A 180 -2.32 -8.43 -8.76
C ALA A 180 -3.04 -8.82 -7.47
N THR A 181 -2.38 -9.59 -6.61
CA THR A 181 -2.84 -9.94 -5.27
C THR A 181 -1.86 -9.39 -4.24
N LEU A 182 -2.31 -8.49 -3.39
CA LEU A 182 -1.55 -8.01 -2.24
C LEU A 182 -1.95 -8.79 -0.98
N THR A 183 -0.95 -9.31 -0.26
CA THR A 183 -1.13 -9.90 1.07
C THR A 183 -0.47 -9.03 2.12
N GLN A 184 -1.27 -8.60 3.10
CA GLN A 184 -0.79 -7.89 4.29
C GLN A 184 -0.98 -8.75 5.55
N ARG A 185 0.03 -8.77 6.42
CA ARG A 185 -0.11 -9.43 7.73
C ARG A 185 -0.92 -8.59 8.72
N SER A 186 -0.89 -7.27 8.55
CA SER A 186 -1.51 -6.31 9.48
C SER A 186 -1.81 -5.00 8.75
N ASN A 187 -2.95 -4.38 9.06
CA ASN A 187 -3.35 -3.10 8.45
C ASN A 187 -4.23 -2.28 9.39
N ASP A 188 -3.82 -1.02 9.64
CA ASP A 188 -4.66 -0.01 10.26
C ASP A 188 -5.74 0.41 9.26
N MET A 189 -6.99 0.04 9.57
CA MET A 189 -8.13 0.22 8.68
C MET A 189 -8.41 1.67 8.36
N LEU A 190 -8.27 2.56 9.34
CA LEU A 190 -8.65 3.96 9.15
C LEU A 190 -7.53 4.81 8.55
N VAL A 191 -6.27 4.44 8.76
CA VAL A 191 -5.12 5.23 8.29
C VAL A 191 -4.51 4.65 7.03
N ALA A 192 -4.09 3.40 7.06
CA ALA A 192 -3.23 2.81 6.03
C ALA A 192 -3.97 2.06 4.92
N HIS A 193 -5.23 1.64 5.13
CA HIS A 193 -5.94 0.73 4.22
C HIS A 193 -5.92 1.17 2.76
N HIS A 194 -6.43 2.37 2.48
CA HIS A 194 -6.50 2.90 1.12
C HIS A 194 -5.15 3.35 0.58
N ILE A 195 -4.26 3.83 1.47
CA ILE A 195 -2.89 4.20 1.12
C ILE A 195 -2.17 2.98 0.55
N ASN A 196 -2.13 1.88 1.32
CA ASN A 196 -1.44 0.66 0.89
C ASN A 196 -2.11 0.03 -0.35
N ALA A 197 -3.44 -0.04 -0.40
CA ALA A 197 -4.11 -0.59 -1.57
C ALA A 197 -3.74 0.19 -2.85
N MET A 198 -3.78 1.52 -2.82
CA MET A 198 -3.46 2.36 -3.96
C MET A 198 -1.97 2.34 -4.33
N GLN A 199 -1.06 2.14 -3.36
CA GLN A 199 0.36 1.91 -3.63
C GLN A 199 0.58 0.70 -4.53
N TYR A 200 -0.07 -0.41 -4.21
CA TYR A 200 0.10 -1.64 -4.98
C TYR A 200 -0.70 -1.65 -6.28
N VAL A 201 -1.78 -0.89 -6.37
CA VAL A 201 -2.42 -0.57 -7.66
C VAL A 201 -1.47 0.23 -8.54
N ALA A 202 -0.77 1.25 -8.01
CA ALA A 202 0.22 2.01 -8.78
C ALA A 202 1.37 1.10 -9.26
N LEU A 203 1.90 0.22 -8.40
CA LEU A 203 2.92 -0.77 -8.80
C LEU A 203 2.42 -1.69 -9.91
N GLN A 204 1.19 -2.21 -9.81
CA GLN A 204 0.55 -3.01 -10.86
C GLN A 204 0.45 -2.25 -12.19
N MET A 205 0.05 -0.98 -12.14
CA MET A 205 -0.05 -0.12 -13.32
C MET A 205 1.32 0.11 -13.98
N MET A 206 2.38 0.34 -13.20
CA MET A 206 3.74 0.51 -13.71
C MET A 206 4.23 -0.74 -14.44
N ILE A 207 4.01 -1.92 -13.84
CA ILE A 207 4.40 -3.20 -14.46
C ILE A 207 3.58 -3.46 -15.72
N ALA A 208 2.26 -3.24 -15.69
CA ALA A 208 1.40 -3.40 -16.85
C ALA A 208 1.84 -2.48 -18.01
N LYS A 209 2.16 -1.22 -17.72
CA LYS A 209 2.65 -0.25 -18.72
C LYS A 209 3.98 -0.66 -19.36
N HIS A 210 4.89 -1.22 -18.55
CA HIS A 210 6.18 -1.71 -19.04
C HIS A 210 6.03 -2.74 -20.17
N PHE A 211 5.04 -3.62 -20.08
CA PHE A 211 4.76 -4.66 -21.07
C PHE A 211 3.69 -4.26 -22.10
N GLY A 212 3.10 -3.07 -22.01
CA GLY A 212 1.98 -2.68 -22.86
C GLY A 212 0.70 -3.47 -22.58
N TRP A 213 0.52 -3.99 -21.36
CA TRP A 213 -0.66 -4.71 -20.92
C TRP A 213 -1.68 -3.79 -20.27
N LYS A 214 -2.93 -4.23 -20.23
CA LYS A 214 -4.00 -3.57 -19.49
C LYS A 214 -3.94 -3.97 -18.02
N VAL A 215 -4.32 -3.05 -17.13
CA VAL A 215 -4.54 -3.40 -15.72
C VAL A 215 -5.82 -4.22 -15.60
N GLY A 216 -5.74 -5.30 -14.84
CA GLY A 216 -6.85 -6.21 -14.60
C GLY A 216 -7.47 -6.00 -13.23
N LYS A 217 -7.56 -7.08 -12.45
CA LYS A 217 -8.11 -7.06 -11.10
C LYS A 217 -7.02 -6.83 -10.07
N PHE A 218 -7.40 -6.21 -8.97
CA PHE A 218 -6.61 -6.09 -7.76
C PHE A 218 -7.31 -6.82 -6.62
N PHE A 219 -6.63 -7.81 -6.05
CA PHE A 219 -7.09 -8.60 -4.92
C PHE A 219 -6.31 -8.16 -3.67
N TYR A 220 -7.01 -7.90 -2.59
CA TYR A 220 -6.44 -7.40 -1.36
C TYR A 220 -6.80 -8.30 -0.19
N PHE A 221 -5.82 -9.02 0.32
CA PHE A 221 -5.96 -9.88 1.49
C PHE A 221 -5.22 -9.30 2.69
N ILE A 222 -5.91 -9.20 3.82
CA ILE A 222 -5.37 -8.69 5.08
C ILE A 222 -5.62 -9.70 6.19
N ASN A 223 -4.54 -10.22 6.79
CA ASN A 223 -4.68 -11.19 7.88
C ASN A 223 -5.24 -10.55 9.16
N ASN A 224 -4.64 -9.45 9.65
CA ASN A 224 -5.13 -8.71 10.81
C ASN A 224 -5.54 -7.30 10.39
N LEU A 225 -6.84 -7.05 10.28
CA LEU A 225 -7.41 -5.74 9.96
C LEU A 225 -7.95 -5.13 11.25
N HIS A 226 -7.44 -3.96 11.65
CA HIS A 226 -7.71 -3.40 12.97
C HIS A 226 -8.03 -1.90 12.97
N ILE A 227 -8.66 -1.47 14.06
CA ILE A 227 -8.88 -0.07 14.44
C ILE A 227 -8.30 0.09 15.85
N TYR A 228 -7.47 1.12 16.05
CA TYR A 228 -6.93 1.44 17.37
C TYR A 228 -7.99 2.07 18.29
N ASP A 229 -7.82 1.91 19.61
CA ASP A 229 -8.78 2.36 20.63
C ASP A 229 -9.01 3.88 20.58
N ASN A 230 -7.99 4.67 20.23
CA ASN A 230 -8.10 6.12 20.07
C ASN A 230 -8.75 6.58 18.75
N GLN A 231 -9.16 5.66 17.90
CA GLN A 231 -9.74 5.95 16.55
C GLN A 231 -11.24 5.65 16.47
N PHE A 232 -11.88 5.21 17.54
CA PHE A 232 -13.28 4.76 17.48
C PHE A 232 -14.27 5.90 17.18
N GLU A 233 -14.01 7.11 17.70
CA GLU A 233 -14.84 8.28 17.38
C GLU A 233 -14.78 8.60 15.87
N GLN A 234 -13.59 8.50 15.27
CA GLN A 234 -13.41 8.68 13.83
C GLN A 234 -14.08 7.56 13.02
N ALA A 235 -14.05 6.33 13.53
CA ALA A 235 -14.76 5.20 12.89
C ALA A 235 -16.28 5.44 12.86
N GLU A 236 -16.86 5.85 13.97
CA GLU A 236 -18.29 6.20 14.08
C GLU A 236 -18.67 7.37 13.16
N GLU A 237 -17.81 8.39 13.10
CA GLU A 237 -18.00 9.53 12.19
C GLU A 237 -17.99 9.08 10.72
N LEU A 238 -17.04 8.23 10.32
CA LEU A 238 -16.95 7.70 8.97
C LEU A 238 -18.19 6.86 8.58
N LEU A 239 -18.75 6.10 9.52
CA LEU A 239 -19.97 5.34 9.28
C LEU A 239 -21.18 6.26 9.03
N LYS A 240 -21.25 7.43 9.66
CA LYS A 240 -22.32 8.43 9.49
C LYS A 240 -22.20 9.22 8.18
N ARG A 241 -20.96 9.40 7.64
CA ARG A 241 -20.72 10.18 6.42
C ARG A 241 -21.43 9.56 5.21
N GLN A 242 -22.01 10.43 4.38
CA GLN A 242 -22.51 10.04 3.07
C GLN A 242 -21.36 10.15 2.08
N PRO A 243 -21.11 9.13 1.23
CA PRO A 243 -20.09 9.20 0.19
C PRO A 243 -20.36 10.36 -0.78
N SER A 244 -19.30 10.95 -1.32
CA SER A 244 -19.48 11.92 -2.40
C SER A 244 -19.87 11.22 -3.71
N ASP A 245 -20.44 11.99 -4.64
CA ASP A 245 -20.90 11.49 -5.94
C ASP A 245 -19.78 11.54 -7.00
N CYS A 246 -18.60 11.03 -6.66
CA CYS A 246 -17.47 10.92 -7.57
C CYS A 246 -17.06 9.47 -7.80
N GLN A 247 -16.37 9.20 -8.90
CA GLN A 247 -15.86 7.89 -9.30
C GLN A 247 -14.33 7.95 -9.49
N PRO A 248 -13.56 7.93 -8.39
CA PRO A 248 -12.12 8.12 -8.44
C PRO A 248 -11.43 7.07 -9.31
N ARG A 249 -10.50 7.53 -10.14
CA ARG A 249 -9.66 6.66 -10.98
C ARG A 249 -8.22 7.14 -10.93
N LEU A 250 -7.29 6.20 -10.81
CA LEU A 250 -5.88 6.49 -11.02
C LEU A 250 -5.53 6.25 -12.48
N VAL A 251 -4.89 7.22 -13.10
CA VAL A 251 -4.44 7.15 -14.49
C VAL A 251 -2.92 7.27 -14.51
N LEU A 252 -2.26 6.48 -15.35
CA LEU A 252 -0.82 6.55 -15.61
C LEU A 252 -0.62 7.05 -17.04
N ASN A 253 -0.21 8.32 -17.19
CA ASN A 253 -0.12 9.07 -18.43
C ASN A 253 1.23 8.88 -19.14
N VAL A 254 1.58 7.64 -19.47
CA VAL A 254 2.75 7.29 -20.27
C VAL A 254 2.38 6.35 -21.42
N PRO A 255 3.14 6.32 -22.52
CA PRO A 255 2.94 5.34 -23.60
C PRO A 255 3.03 3.89 -23.10
N ASP A 256 2.33 3.00 -23.75
CA ASP A 256 2.51 1.56 -23.54
C ASP A 256 3.92 1.15 -23.96
N GLY A 257 4.56 0.27 -23.17
CA GLY A 257 5.96 -0.13 -23.37
C GLY A 257 6.98 0.83 -22.72
N THR A 258 6.54 1.87 -21.97
CA THR A 258 7.45 2.72 -21.19
C THR A 258 8.16 1.86 -20.13
N ASN A 259 9.51 1.92 -20.11
CA ASN A 259 10.28 1.15 -19.15
C ASN A 259 9.86 1.50 -17.71
N PHE A 260 9.75 0.50 -16.86
CA PHE A 260 9.35 0.63 -15.45
C PHE A 260 10.15 1.72 -14.71
N PHE A 261 11.46 1.80 -14.98
CA PHE A 261 12.37 2.76 -14.33
C PHE A 261 12.35 4.17 -14.94
N ASP A 262 11.69 4.37 -16.09
CA ASP A 262 11.54 5.68 -16.74
C ASP A 262 10.24 6.40 -16.34
N ILE A 263 9.30 5.67 -15.72
CA ILE A 263 8.05 6.23 -15.20
C ILE A 263 8.35 7.12 -13.99
N LYS A 264 7.61 8.22 -13.84
CA LYS A 264 7.77 9.21 -12.76
C LYS A 264 6.50 9.33 -11.92
N PRO A 265 6.60 9.78 -10.66
CA PRO A 265 5.41 10.03 -9.84
C PRO A 265 4.42 11.01 -10.46
N GLU A 266 4.92 12.00 -11.22
CA GLU A 266 4.15 13.04 -11.90
C GLU A 266 3.32 12.50 -13.07
N ASP A 267 3.64 11.33 -13.59
CA ASP A 267 2.87 10.66 -14.65
C ASP A 267 1.55 10.07 -14.13
N PHE A 268 1.40 9.98 -12.80
CA PHE A 268 0.16 9.55 -12.17
C PHE A 268 -0.79 10.71 -11.92
N GLU A 269 -2.04 10.52 -12.28
CA GLU A 269 -3.13 11.46 -12.04
C GLU A 269 -4.29 10.76 -11.35
N LEU A 270 -4.76 11.33 -10.23
CA LEU A 270 -6.01 10.91 -9.59
C LEU A 270 -7.15 11.77 -10.14
N VAL A 271 -8.00 11.14 -10.95
CA VAL A 271 -9.09 11.81 -11.67
C VAL A 271 -10.42 11.58 -10.94
N ASP A 272 -11.29 12.58 -10.98
CA ASP A 272 -12.65 12.53 -10.39
C ASP A 272 -12.63 12.13 -8.90
N TYR A 273 -11.80 12.85 -8.11
CA TYR A 273 -11.67 12.59 -6.68
C TYR A 273 -11.97 13.86 -5.88
N ASP A 274 -13.18 13.96 -5.36
CA ASP A 274 -13.64 15.03 -4.46
C ASP A 274 -14.26 14.40 -3.19
N PRO A 275 -13.43 13.95 -2.25
CA PRO A 275 -13.87 13.26 -1.05
C PRO A 275 -14.53 14.21 -0.04
N VAL A 276 -15.35 13.62 0.83
CA VAL A 276 -16.03 14.34 1.92
C VAL A 276 -15.01 14.97 2.87
N LYS A 277 -15.22 16.23 3.22
CA LYS A 277 -14.43 17.04 4.15
C LYS A 277 -15.20 17.28 5.45
N PRO A 278 -14.51 17.63 6.56
CA PRO A 278 -13.06 17.79 6.70
C PRO A 278 -12.31 16.47 6.78
N GLN A 279 -10.96 16.53 6.59
CA GLN A 279 -10.07 15.41 6.92
C GLN A 279 -10.13 15.13 8.42
N LEU A 280 -10.21 13.86 8.77
CA LEU A 280 -10.12 13.42 10.15
C LEU A 280 -8.65 13.32 10.59
N LYS A 281 -8.38 13.63 11.83
CA LYS A 281 -7.06 13.48 12.44
C LYS A 281 -6.95 12.12 13.12
N PHE A 282 -5.79 11.49 12.97
CA PHE A 282 -5.47 10.19 13.57
C PHE A 282 -4.11 10.29 14.25
N ASP A 283 -4.05 9.91 15.52
CA ASP A 283 -2.79 9.71 16.22
C ASP A 283 -2.27 8.30 15.91
N LEU A 284 -1.02 8.24 15.44
CA LEU A 284 -0.41 6.98 15.01
C LEU A 284 0.12 6.19 16.21
N ALA A 285 -0.01 4.87 16.14
CA ALA A 285 0.66 3.94 17.03
C ALA A 285 1.97 3.46 16.38
N ILE A 286 3.07 3.45 17.14
CA ILE A 286 4.45 3.15 16.69
C ILE A 286 4.96 1.86 17.32
#